data_837c9bfc9a8c92f4e8c02762763256e0
#
_entry.id   837c9bfc9a8c92f4e8c02762763256e0
#
_cell.length_a   1.000
_cell.length_b   1.000
_cell.length_c   1.000
_cell.angle_alpha   90.00
_cell.angle_beta   90.00
_cell.angle_gamma   90.00
#
_symmetry.space_group_name_H-M   'P 1'
#
loop_
_entity.id
_entity.type
_entity.pdbx_description
1 polymer ?
#
loop_
_entity_poly.entity_id
_entity_poly.type
_entity_poly.pdbx_seq_one_letter_code
_entity_poly.pdbx_strand_id
1 'polypeptide(L)'
;MTTTLFHVSDIHFGVENRAALAAVEDAIARETPDALVCTGDLTQRAKHREYEAARRWFASLDVPVLIDPGNHDMPYYNLWERFTDPLRRYRRLRSALGRPFDSDDVVLVPLNTTVRAQRRFPWSDGVVTRRALAETLAALEALEGDPRSIIVTAHHPLLGPRDEGRNPTIGGDEAFAALARAGAHAVMSGHVHVPFDEVRERGGRAMRMIGAGTLSTRLRDGAPPSYRVLRCERGGRIESELRVVDEAGLAAPAQHRLAG
;
A
#
# COMPACT_ATOMS: atom_id res chain seq x y z
N MET A 1 23.77 -5.14 -0.68
CA MET A 1 23.07 -4.67 -1.90
C MET A 1 21.86 -3.86 -1.44
N THR A 2 21.26 -3.07 -2.29
CA THR A 2 20.12 -2.23 -1.93
C THR A 2 18.96 -2.58 -2.86
N THR A 3 17.83 -2.99 -2.31
CA THR A 3 16.63 -3.27 -3.10
C THR A 3 15.80 -2.00 -3.21
N THR A 4 15.44 -1.63 -4.44
CA THR A 4 14.62 -0.45 -4.75
C THR A 4 13.17 -0.86 -5.05
N LEU A 5 12.25 -0.35 -4.26
CA LEU A 5 10.81 -0.55 -4.44
C LEU A 5 10.12 0.74 -4.84
N PHE A 6 9.25 0.69 -5.84
CA PHE A 6 8.30 1.77 -6.10
C PHE A 6 6.99 1.47 -5.36
N HIS A 7 6.58 2.35 -4.48
CA HIS A 7 5.35 2.21 -3.70
C HIS A 7 4.28 3.17 -4.22
N VAL A 8 3.25 2.62 -4.80
CA VAL A 8 2.06 3.32 -5.30
C VAL A 8 0.82 2.85 -4.54
N SER A 9 -0.24 3.64 -4.56
CA SER A 9 -1.54 3.27 -3.99
C SER A 9 -2.67 4.06 -4.64
N ASP A 10 -3.91 3.62 -4.41
CA ASP A 10 -5.11 4.41 -4.71
C ASP A 10 -5.16 4.90 -6.17
N ILE A 11 -4.88 3.98 -7.10
CA ILE A 11 -4.90 4.26 -8.55
C ILE A 11 -6.33 4.50 -9.02
N HIS A 12 -7.30 3.77 -8.47
CA HIS A 12 -8.73 3.89 -8.77
C HIS A 12 -9.01 3.87 -10.27
N PHE A 13 -8.58 2.83 -11.00
CA PHE A 13 -8.93 2.68 -12.41
C PHE A 13 -10.42 2.92 -12.65
N GLY A 14 -10.72 3.85 -13.55
CA GLY A 14 -12.03 4.46 -13.76
C GLY A 14 -12.09 5.94 -13.40
N VAL A 15 -11.13 6.42 -12.60
CA VAL A 15 -10.84 7.84 -12.29
C VAL A 15 -9.35 8.07 -12.07
N GLU A 16 -8.53 7.25 -12.73
CA GLU A 16 -7.07 7.34 -12.70
C GLU A 16 -6.56 8.69 -13.25
N ASN A 17 -5.44 9.17 -12.73
CA ASN A 17 -4.70 10.28 -13.32
C ASN A 17 -3.69 9.73 -14.33
N ARG A 18 -3.98 9.89 -15.60
CA ARG A 18 -3.15 9.34 -16.68
C ARG A 18 -1.74 9.92 -16.72
N ALA A 19 -1.58 11.20 -16.40
CA ALA A 19 -0.26 11.82 -16.34
C ALA A 19 0.56 11.22 -15.19
N ALA A 20 -0.08 10.96 -14.04
CA ALA A 20 0.59 10.30 -12.92
C ALA A 20 0.99 8.85 -13.24
N LEU A 21 0.16 8.10 -13.95
CA LEU A 21 0.52 6.76 -14.40
C LEU A 21 1.70 6.79 -15.38
N ALA A 22 1.67 7.68 -16.37
CA ALA A 22 2.78 7.85 -17.32
C ALA A 22 4.09 8.25 -16.62
N ALA A 23 4.03 9.14 -15.63
CA ALA A 23 5.20 9.51 -14.84
C ALA A 23 5.82 8.32 -14.08
N VAL A 24 4.99 7.43 -13.54
CA VAL A 24 5.45 6.18 -12.90
C VAL A 24 6.07 5.24 -13.94
N GLU A 25 5.42 5.05 -15.10
CA GLU A 25 5.95 4.23 -16.21
C GLU A 25 7.33 4.72 -16.66
N ASP A 26 7.46 6.02 -16.90
CA ASP A 26 8.72 6.66 -17.30
C ASP A 26 9.81 6.50 -16.22
N ALA A 27 9.44 6.64 -14.95
CA ALA A 27 10.38 6.46 -13.86
C ALA A 27 10.84 4.98 -13.74
N ILE A 28 9.93 4.01 -13.90
CA ILE A 28 10.26 2.59 -13.93
C ILE A 28 11.22 2.29 -15.08
N ALA A 29 10.94 2.81 -16.27
CA ALA A 29 11.81 2.59 -17.44
C ALA A 29 13.22 3.17 -17.27
N ARG A 30 13.36 4.30 -16.56
CA ARG A 30 14.66 4.92 -16.32
C ARG A 30 15.43 4.31 -15.15
N GLU A 31 14.75 3.92 -14.09
CA GLU A 31 15.39 3.57 -12.82
C GLU A 31 15.41 2.08 -12.54
N THR A 32 14.64 1.31 -13.32
CA THR A 32 14.58 -0.15 -13.25
C THR A 32 14.52 -0.67 -11.80
N PRO A 33 13.47 -0.30 -11.02
CA PRO A 33 13.34 -0.78 -9.65
C PRO A 33 13.18 -2.30 -9.60
N ASP A 34 13.50 -2.91 -8.47
CA ASP A 34 13.38 -4.36 -8.29
C ASP A 34 11.93 -4.82 -8.24
N ALA A 35 11.01 -3.96 -7.79
CA ALA A 35 9.56 -4.21 -7.84
C ALA A 35 8.72 -2.95 -7.72
N LEU A 36 7.46 -3.04 -8.17
CA LEU A 36 6.39 -2.10 -7.84
C LEU A 36 5.45 -2.75 -6.82
N VAL A 37 5.16 -2.03 -5.75
CA VAL A 37 4.23 -2.45 -4.70
C VAL A 37 3.03 -1.51 -4.70
N CYS A 38 1.83 -2.04 -4.93
CA CYS A 38 0.59 -1.29 -4.88
C CYS A 38 -0.24 -1.69 -3.66
N THR A 39 -0.40 -0.78 -2.70
CA THR A 39 -1.10 -1.02 -1.44
C THR A 39 -2.61 -0.78 -1.52
N GLY A 40 -3.25 -1.25 -2.60
CA GLY A 40 -4.70 -1.35 -2.71
C GLY A 40 -5.39 -0.20 -3.44
N ASP A 41 -6.72 -0.29 -3.49
CA ASP A 41 -7.62 0.59 -4.24
C ASP A 41 -7.19 0.71 -5.72
N LEU A 42 -6.99 -0.47 -6.34
CA LEU A 42 -6.65 -0.61 -7.75
C LEU A 42 -7.77 -0.05 -8.62
N THR A 43 -9.03 -0.30 -8.23
CA THR A 43 -10.23 0.04 -8.97
C THR A 43 -11.10 1.06 -8.25
N GLN A 44 -11.93 1.80 -8.99
CA GLN A 44 -12.87 2.73 -8.37
C GLN A 44 -14.09 2.04 -7.76
N ARG A 45 -14.62 0.98 -8.37
CA ARG A 45 -15.86 0.29 -7.96
C ARG A 45 -15.87 -1.20 -8.29
N ALA A 46 -14.70 -1.80 -8.39
CA ALA A 46 -14.51 -3.21 -8.73
C ALA A 46 -15.24 -3.67 -10.01
N LYS A 47 -15.40 -2.81 -11.02
CA LYS A 47 -16.02 -3.19 -12.28
C LYS A 47 -15.06 -4.02 -13.13
N HIS A 48 -15.58 -4.90 -13.99
CA HIS A 48 -14.77 -5.69 -14.91
C HIS A 48 -13.82 -4.85 -15.75
N ARG A 49 -14.33 -3.73 -16.32
CA ARG A 49 -13.53 -2.82 -17.13
C ARG A 49 -12.39 -2.15 -16.35
N GLU A 50 -12.60 -1.88 -15.05
CA GLU A 50 -11.61 -1.27 -14.18
C GLU A 50 -10.49 -2.27 -13.86
N TYR A 51 -10.85 -3.51 -13.52
CA TYR A 51 -9.89 -4.60 -13.34
C TYR A 51 -9.11 -4.93 -14.63
N GLU A 52 -9.76 -4.85 -15.80
CA GLU A 52 -9.08 -5.07 -17.07
C GLU A 52 -8.12 -3.93 -17.42
N ALA A 53 -8.47 -2.69 -17.07
CA ALA A 53 -7.56 -1.54 -17.19
C ALA A 53 -6.35 -1.71 -16.25
N ALA A 54 -6.58 -2.08 -14.99
CA ALA A 54 -5.53 -2.39 -14.03
C ALA A 54 -4.60 -3.51 -14.54
N ARG A 55 -5.19 -4.60 -15.06
CA ARG A 55 -4.42 -5.72 -15.62
C ARG A 55 -3.51 -5.28 -16.76
N ARG A 56 -4.04 -4.49 -17.70
CA ARG A 56 -3.24 -3.99 -18.84
C ARG A 56 -2.09 -3.12 -18.36
N TRP A 57 -2.37 -2.18 -17.47
CA TRP A 57 -1.34 -1.28 -16.96
C TRP A 57 -0.24 -2.02 -16.19
N PHE A 58 -0.60 -2.84 -15.20
CA PHE A 58 0.40 -3.60 -14.45
C PHE A 58 1.19 -4.58 -15.33
N ALA A 59 0.55 -5.20 -16.33
CA ALA A 59 1.20 -6.11 -17.24
C ALA A 59 2.14 -5.41 -18.26
N SER A 60 1.97 -4.10 -18.50
CA SER A 60 2.87 -3.33 -19.36
C SER A 60 4.16 -2.91 -18.63
N LEU A 61 4.20 -2.99 -17.31
CA LEU A 61 5.39 -2.65 -16.53
C LEU A 61 6.40 -3.80 -16.58
N ASP A 62 7.65 -3.49 -16.91
CA ASP A 62 8.71 -4.51 -16.98
C ASP A 62 9.41 -4.75 -15.64
N VAL A 63 8.62 -4.86 -14.58
CA VAL A 63 9.08 -5.14 -13.21
C VAL A 63 8.12 -6.11 -12.52
N PRO A 64 8.55 -6.87 -11.52
CA PRO A 64 7.66 -7.59 -10.62
C PRO A 64 6.64 -6.64 -9.97
N VAL A 65 5.37 -7.03 -9.94
CA VAL A 65 4.28 -6.23 -9.37
C VAL A 65 3.62 -7.00 -8.24
N LEU A 66 3.63 -6.40 -7.05
CA LEU A 66 2.90 -6.89 -5.88
C LEU A 66 1.70 -5.98 -5.63
N ILE A 67 0.55 -6.58 -5.39
CA ILE A 67 -0.68 -5.82 -5.14
C ILE A 67 -1.36 -6.32 -3.87
N ASP A 68 -1.91 -5.38 -3.10
CA ASP A 68 -2.85 -5.65 -2.01
C ASP A 68 -4.27 -5.26 -2.42
N PRO A 69 -5.31 -5.79 -1.77
CA PRO A 69 -6.67 -5.34 -2.02
C PRO A 69 -7.01 -4.11 -1.17
N GLY A 70 -7.67 -3.12 -1.77
CA GLY A 70 -8.30 -2.02 -1.07
C GLY A 70 -9.83 -2.18 -0.91
N ASN A 71 -10.46 -1.27 -0.21
CA ASN A 71 -11.91 -1.33 0.02
C ASN A 71 -12.72 -1.07 -1.27
N HIS A 72 -12.18 -0.35 -2.25
CA HIS A 72 -12.78 -0.14 -3.56
C HIS A 72 -12.62 -1.34 -4.52
N ASP A 73 -11.79 -2.32 -4.18
CA ASP A 73 -11.57 -3.51 -4.99
C ASP A 73 -12.62 -4.61 -4.77
N MET A 74 -13.55 -4.38 -3.87
CA MET A 74 -14.71 -5.24 -3.65
C MET A 74 -15.95 -4.72 -4.39
N PRO A 75 -16.80 -5.61 -4.96
CA PRO A 75 -17.98 -5.21 -5.70
C PRO A 75 -18.88 -4.26 -4.89
N TYR A 76 -19.17 -3.08 -5.48
CA TYR A 76 -20.00 -2.07 -4.83
C TYR A 76 -21.51 -2.33 -5.09
N TYR A 77 -21.87 -2.70 -6.32
CA TYR A 77 -23.26 -2.86 -6.74
C TYR A 77 -23.72 -4.31 -6.76
N ASN A 78 -22.82 -5.27 -6.90
CA ASN A 78 -23.17 -6.68 -6.87
C ASN A 78 -23.05 -7.21 -5.43
N LEU A 79 -24.14 -7.08 -4.68
CA LEU A 79 -24.19 -7.52 -3.28
C LEU A 79 -23.96 -9.03 -3.13
N TRP A 80 -24.46 -9.83 -4.09
CA TRP A 80 -24.21 -11.27 -4.06
C TRP A 80 -22.70 -11.57 -4.10
N GLU A 81 -21.98 -11.03 -5.06
CA GLU A 81 -20.53 -11.22 -5.16
C GLU A 81 -19.82 -10.64 -3.95
N ARG A 82 -20.26 -9.46 -3.44
CA ARG A 82 -19.67 -8.82 -2.25
C ARG A 82 -19.76 -9.71 -1.01
N PHE A 83 -20.87 -10.44 -0.82
CA PHE A 83 -21.05 -11.25 0.38
C PHE A 83 -20.58 -12.71 0.24
N THR A 84 -20.47 -13.23 -0.98
CA THR A 84 -19.99 -14.60 -1.24
C THR A 84 -18.49 -14.65 -1.46
N ASP A 85 -17.97 -13.89 -2.44
CA ASP A 85 -16.56 -13.88 -2.81
C ASP A 85 -16.07 -12.49 -3.28
N PRO A 86 -15.93 -11.51 -2.35
CA PRO A 86 -15.69 -10.11 -2.68
C PRO A 86 -14.36 -9.87 -3.41
N LEU A 87 -13.35 -10.67 -3.16
CA LEU A 87 -12.01 -10.50 -3.72
C LEU A 87 -11.72 -11.45 -4.90
N ARG A 88 -12.73 -12.05 -5.52
CA ARG A 88 -12.54 -12.98 -6.65
C ARG A 88 -11.80 -12.34 -7.81
N ARG A 89 -12.18 -11.10 -8.18
CA ARG A 89 -11.56 -10.36 -9.30
C ARG A 89 -10.13 -9.96 -8.97
N TYR A 90 -9.91 -9.49 -7.76
CA TYR A 90 -8.57 -9.20 -7.24
C TYR A 90 -7.65 -10.43 -7.30
N ARG A 91 -8.10 -11.58 -6.80
CA ARG A 91 -7.28 -12.81 -6.84
C ARG A 91 -6.93 -13.24 -8.27
N ARG A 92 -7.88 -13.09 -9.23
CA ARG A 92 -7.61 -13.35 -10.65
C ARG A 92 -6.55 -12.40 -11.22
N LEU A 93 -6.64 -11.10 -10.90
CA LEU A 93 -5.62 -10.13 -11.29
C LEU A 93 -4.27 -10.51 -10.70
N ARG A 94 -4.19 -10.71 -9.38
CA ARG A 94 -2.96 -11.08 -8.69
C ARG A 94 -2.31 -12.34 -9.30
N SER A 95 -3.10 -13.36 -9.60
CA SER A 95 -2.59 -14.58 -10.26
C SER A 95 -2.07 -14.33 -11.67
N ALA A 96 -2.67 -13.39 -12.40
CA ALA A 96 -2.27 -13.06 -13.76
C ALA A 96 -0.97 -12.22 -13.82
N LEU A 97 -0.62 -11.51 -12.74
CA LEU A 97 0.61 -10.71 -12.65
C LEU A 97 1.85 -11.54 -12.33
N GLY A 98 1.70 -12.71 -11.82
CA GLY A 98 2.52 -13.92 -11.69
C GLY A 98 4.05 -13.86 -11.63
N ARG A 99 4.70 -12.70 -11.69
CA ARG A 99 6.15 -12.58 -11.51
C ARG A 99 6.47 -12.65 -10.02
N PRO A 100 7.22 -13.64 -9.53
CA PRO A 100 7.65 -13.67 -8.16
C PRO A 100 8.61 -12.51 -7.89
N PHE A 101 8.48 -11.91 -6.73
CA PHE A 101 9.47 -10.99 -6.20
C PHE A 101 10.22 -11.69 -5.06
N ASP A 102 11.52 -11.75 -5.17
CA ASP A 102 12.42 -12.20 -4.12
C ASP A 102 13.59 -11.22 -4.01
N SER A 103 14.08 -11.01 -2.79
CA SER A 103 15.14 -10.06 -2.51
C SER A 103 15.98 -10.52 -1.32
N ASP A 104 17.27 -10.25 -1.40
CA ASP A 104 18.24 -10.50 -0.33
C ASP A 104 18.20 -9.43 0.79
N ASP A 105 17.51 -8.31 0.57
CA ASP A 105 17.54 -7.15 1.46
C ASP A 105 16.20 -6.85 2.13
N VAL A 106 15.07 -7.24 1.52
CA VAL A 106 13.73 -6.95 2.01
C VAL A 106 12.78 -8.12 1.82
N VAL A 107 11.87 -8.31 2.76
CA VAL A 107 10.73 -9.20 2.64
C VAL A 107 9.43 -8.43 2.89
N LEU A 108 8.41 -8.69 2.07
CA LEU A 108 7.10 -8.06 2.16
C LEU A 108 6.08 -9.05 2.71
N VAL A 109 5.41 -8.68 3.79
CA VAL A 109 4.41 -9.52 4.46
C VAL A 109 3.04 -8.83 4.39
N PRO A 110 2.04 -9.39 3.70
CA PRO A 110 0.74 -8.73 3.57
C PRO A 110 -0.10 -8.83 4.85
N LEU A 111 -0.80 -7.75 5.18
CA LEU A 111 -1.86 -7.69 6.18
C LEU A 111 -3.16 -7.21 5.52
N ASN A 112 -4.12 -8.09 5.35
CA ASN A 112 -5.41 -7.70 4.79
C ASN A 112 -6.23 -6.91 5.82
N THR A 113 -6.49 -5.64 5.51
CA THR A 113 -7.30 -4.73 6.32
C THR A 113 -8.69 -4.46 5.74
N THR A 114 -9.06 -5.16 4.64
CA THR A 114 -10.35 -4.98 3.97
C THR A 114 -11.38 -6.00 4.45
N VAL A 115 -12.61 -5.54 4.66
CA VAL A 115 -13.74 -6.40 5.04
C VAL A 115 -14.93 -6.16 4.15
N ARG A 116 -15.74 -7.20 3.92
CA ARG A 116 -16.94 -7.11 3.06
C ARG A 116 -18.01 -6.16 3.60
N ALA A 117 -18.08 -6.03 4.90
CA ALA A 117 -19.00 -5.11 5.61
C ALA A 117 -18.50 -4.89 7.03
N GLN A 118 -18.85 -3.76 7.62
CA GLN A 118 -18.59 -3.41 9.02
C GLN A 118 -19.72 -2.57 9.59
N ARG A 119 -19.81 -2.47 10.92
CA ARG A 119 -20.87 -1.72 11.61
C ARG A 119 -20.50 -0.26 11.86
N ARG A 120 -19.20 0.09 11.84
CA ARG A 120 -18.73 1.46 12.08
C ARG A 120 -18.80 2.27 10.78
N PHE A 121 -19.29 3.50 10.87
CA PHE A 121 -19.25 4.46 9.76
C PHE A 121 -18.01 5.36 9.90
N PRO A 122 -17.33 5.74 8.78
CA PRO A 122 -17.60 5.36 7.39
C PRO A 122 -17.20 3.90 7.08
N TRP A 123 -17.93 3.27 6.16
CA TRP A 123 -17.69 1.87 5.76
C TRP A 123 -16.38 1.65 5.00
N SER A 124 -15.69 2.74 4.67
CA SER A 124 -14.35 2.71 4.08
C SER A 124 -13.24 2.49 5.09
N ASP A 125 -13.51 2.58 6.38
CA ASP A 125 -12.50 2.35 7.43
C ASP A 125 -11.96 0.92 7.37
N GLY A 126 -10.66 0.76 7.71
CA GLY A 126 -10.02 -0.53 7.78
C GLY A 126 -10.48 -1.37 8.99
N VAL A 127 -10.35 -2.67 8.85
CA VAL A 127 -10.55 -3.60 9.98
C VAL A 127 -9.45 -4.65 9.95
N VAL A 128 -8.64 -4.69 11.00
CA VAL A 128 -7.74 -5.82 11.21
C VAL A 128 -8.51 -6.92 11.92
N THR A 129 -8.89 -7.97 11.18
CA THR A 129 -9.55 -9.12 11.79
C THR A 129 -8.54 -9.98 12.55
N ARG A 130 -9.01 -10.70 13.58
CA ARG A 130 -8.16 -11.65 14.33
C ARG A 130 -7.47 -12.66 13.42
N ARG A 131 -8.18 -13.13 12.40
CA ARG A 131 -7.66 -14.08 11.43
C ARG A 131 -6.53 -13.46 10.58
N ALA A 132 -6.75 -12.28 9.99
CA ALA A 132 -5.74 -11.61 9.17
C ALA A 132 -4.47 -11.30 10.00
N LEU A 133 -4.65 -10.82 11.25
CA LEU A 133 -3.51 -10.57 12.13
C LEU A 133 -2.76 -11.86 12.46
N ALA A 134 -3.45 -12.95 12.78
CA ALA A 134 -2.82 -14.22 13.08
C ALA A 134 -2.05 -14.80 11.89
N GLU A 135 -2.60 -14.70 10.67
CA GLU A 135 -1.91 -15.12 9.43
C GLU A 135 -0.63 -14.31 9.19
N THR A 136 -0.68 -12.99 9.39
CA THR A 136 0.49 -12.10 9.25
C THR A 136 1.53 -12.37 10.35
N LEU A 137 1.11 -12.54 11.60
CA LEU A 137 2.02 -12.85 12.71
C LEU A 137 2.71 -14.20 12.52
N ALA A 138 2.03 -15.23 12.04
CA ALA A 138 2.63 -16.52 11.72
C ALA A 138 3.69 -16.39 10.61
N ALA A 139 3.45 -15.53 9.62
CA ALA A 139 4.46 -15.24 8.59
C ALA A 139 5.67 -14.50 9.16
N LEU A 140 5.48 -13.58 10.10
CA LEU A 140 6.58 -12.87 10.78
C LEU A 140 7.37 -13.82 11.70
N GLU A 141 6.70 -14.72 12.41
CA GLU A 141 7.34 -15.73 13.24
C GLU A 141 8.26 -16.65 12.42
N ALA A 142 7.85 -17.01 11.20
CA ALA A 142 8.69 -17.78 10.28
C ALA A 142 9.93 -17.01 9.77
N LEU A 143 9.97 -15.70 9.99
CA LEU A 143 11.08 -14.79 9.65
C LEU A 143 11.89 -14.39 10.89
N GLU A 144 11.70 -15.04 12.03
CA GLU A 144 12.49 -14.73 13.24
C GLU A 144 13.99 -14.95 12.97
N GLY A 145 14.78 -13.90 13.23
CA GLY A 145 16.21 -13.90 12.94
C GLY A 145 16.60 -13.65 11.48
N ASP A 146 15.64 -13.42 10.60
CA ASP A 146 15.91 -13.05 9.20
C ASP A 146 16.63 -11.68 9.15
N PRO A 147 17.79 -11.57 8.49
CA PRO A 147 18.54 -10.32 8.44
C PRO A 147 17.93 -9.26 7.51
N ARG A 148 16.94 -9.61 6.71
CA ARG A 148 16.29 -8.70 5.77
C ARG A 148 15.44 -7.66 6.48
N SER A 149 15.19 -6.54 5.83
CA SER A 149 14.20 -5.58 6.28
C SER A 149 12.79 -6.16 6.10
N ILE A 150 12.04 -6.29 7.17
CA ILE A 150 10.69 -6.84 7.17
C ILE A 150 9.70 -5.69 7.08
N ILE A 151 8.95 -5.61 5.98
CA ILE A 151 7.94 -4.58 5.73
C ILE A 151 6.58 -5.25 5.62
N VAL A 152 5.64 -4.82 6.45
CA VAL A 152 4.23 -5.23 6.32
C VAL A 152 3.54 -4.33 5.30
N THR A 153 2.76 -4.91 4.39
CA THR A 153 1.94 -4.15 3.44
C THR A 153 0.47 -4.24 3.83
N ALA A 154 -0.22 -3.11 3.86
CA ALA A 154 -1.63 -3.02 4.19
C ALA A 154 -2.28 -1.88 3.41
N HIS A 155 -3.56 -1.97 3.06
CA HIS A 155 -4.22 -0.84 2.39
C HIS A 155 -4.48 0.31 3.36
N HIS A 156 -5.11 0.03 4.51
CA HIS A 156 -5.45 1.07 5.48
C HIS A 156 -4.28 1.31 6.45
N PRO A 157 -3.95 2.58 6.76
CA PRO A 157 -3.00 2.91 7.82
C PRO A 157 -3.45 2.32 9.15
N LEU A 158 -2.55 1.68 9.89
CA LEU A 158 -2.90 1.07 11.17
C LEU A 158 -3.22 2.09 12.25
N LEU A 159 -2.56 3.26 12.20
CA LEU A 159 -2.79 4.37 13.13
C LEU A 159 -3.24 5.60 12.33
N GLY A 160 -4.11 6.40 12.92
CA GLY A 160 -4.50 7.71 12.40
C GLY A 160 -3.45 8.80 12.61
N PRO A 161 -3.68 10.01 12.07
CA PRO A 161 -2.86 11.19 12.36
C PRO A 161 -2.72 11.41 13.87
N ARG A 162 -1.61 12.04 14.28
CA ARG A 162 -1.29 12.22 15.72
C ARG A 162 -2.35 12.99 16.49
N ASP A 163 -2.97 13.96 15.82
CA ASP A 163 -3.88 14.94 16.43
C ASP A 163 -5.36 14.55 16.29
N GLU A 164 -5.67 13.48 15.59
CA GLU A 164 -7.03 12.97 15.46
C GLU A 164 -7.27 11.86 16.48
N GLY A 165 -8.21 12.08 17.40
CA GLY A 165 -8.56 11.14 18.46
C GLY A 165 -9.23 9.84 17.99
N ARG A 166 -9.32 9.61 16.67
CA ARG A 166 -9.93 8.42 16.06
C ARG A 166 -8.94 7.68 15.16
N ASN A 167 -8.73 6.40 15.45
CA ASN A 167 -8.00 5.53 14.56
C ASN A 167 -8.90 5.12 13.36
N PRO A 168 -8.49 5.35 12.10
CA PRO A 168 -9.25 4.97 10.91
C PRO A 168 -9.37 3.45 10.74
N THR A 169 -8.50 2.67 11.39
CA THR A 169 -8.48 1.21 11.29
C THR A 169 -8.87 0.56 12.61
N ILE A 170 -9.98 -0.18 12.62
CA ILE A 170 -10.43 -0.96 13.78
C ILE A 170 -9.41 -2.06 14.07
N GLY A 171 -8.93 -2.15 15.32
CA GLY A 171 -7.88 -3.10 15.70
C GLY A 171 -6.47 -2.69 15.24
N GLY A 172 -6.32 -1.46 14.73
CA GLY A 172 -5.05 -0.97 14.20
C GLY A 172 -3.99 -0.77 15.29
N ASP A 173 -4.35 -0.25 16.47
CA ASP A 173 -3.42 -0.06 17.59
C ASP A 173 -2.86 -1.39 18.09
N GLU A 174 -3.71 -2.38 18.29
CA GLU A 174 -3.32 -3.73 18.72
C GLU A 174 -2.46 -4.41 17.65
N ALA A 175 -2.85 -4.27 16.37
CA ALA A 175 -2.09 -4.82 15.25
C ALA A 175 -0.71 -4.18 15.15
N PHE A 176 -0.63 -2.84 15.21
CA PHE A 176 0.65 -2.13 15.19
C PHE A 176 1.61 -2.64 16.28
N ALA A 177 1.11 -2.70 17.53
CA ALA A 177 1.91 -3.17 18.66
C ALA A 177 2.34 -4.64 18.50
N ALA A 178 1.48 -5.50 17.96
CA ALA A 178 1.79 -6.92 17.73
C ALA A 178 2.83 -7.09 16.63
N LEU A 179 2.70 -6.39 15.49
CA LEU A 179 3.63 -6.44 14.37
C LEU A 179 5.03 -5.90 14.75
N ALA A 180 5.06 -4.78 15.49
CA ALA A 180 6.32 -4.22 15.99
C ALA A 180 7.04 -5.17 16.96
N ARG A 181 6.30 -5.89 17.80
CA ARG A 181 6.89 -6.94 18.67
C ARG A 181 7.39 -8.14 17.89
N ALA A 182 6.71 -8.50 16.80
CA ALA A 182 7.10 -9.60 15.93
C ALA A 182 8.23 -9.25 14.95
N GLY A 183 8.86 -8.07 15.08
CA GLY A 183 10.04 -7.70 14.31
C GLY A 183 9.79 -6.98 13.00
N ALA A 184 8.55 -6.53 12.71
CA ALA A 184 8.30 -5.69 11.55
C ALA A 184 9.01 -4.33 11.71
N HIS A 185 9.75 -3.90 10.70
CA HIS A 185 10.50 -2.64 10.68
C HIS A 185 9.63 -1.47 10.22
N ALA A 186 8.73 -1.73 9.25
CA ALA A 186 7.82 -0.73 8.72
C ALA A 186 6.48 -1.32 8.29
N VAL A 187 5.47 -0.43 8.16
CA VAL A 187 4.21 -0.71 7.47
C VAL A 187 4.06 0.25 6.31
N MET A 188 3.82 -0.29 5.10
CA MET A 188 3.46 0.48 3.91
C MET A 188 1.95 0.48 3.75
N SER A 189 1.36 1.65 3.43
CA SER A 189 -0.10 1.77 3.25
C SER A 189 -0.51 2.88 2.28
N GLY A 190 -1.81 2.92 1.95
CA GLY A 190 -2.45 3.94 1.11
C GLY A 190 -3.69 4.52 1.79
N HIS A 191 -4.84 4.49 1.08
CA HIS A 191 -6.18 4.82 1.53
C HIS A 191 -6.46 6.31 1.82
N VAL A 192 -5.57 6.98 2.54
CA VAL A 192 -5.78 8.38 2.94
C VAL A 192 -5.53 9.37 1.80
N HIS A 193 -4.90 8.96 0.70
CA HIS A 193 -4.53 9.75 -0.47
C HIS A 193 -3.52 10.88 -0.19
N VAL A 194 -3.11 11.04 1.06
CA VAL A 194 -2.10 12.00 1.49
C VAL A 194 -0.87 11.20 1.92
N PRO A 195 0.32 11.48 1.34
CA PRO A 195 1.52 10.75 1.69
C PRO A 195 1.99 11.12 3.11
N PHE A 196 2.47 10.13 3.84
CA PHE A 196 3.08 10.32 5.16
C PHE A 196 4.29 9.39 5.34
N ASP A 197 5.18 9.76 6.26
CA ASP A 197 6.35 8.96 6.61
C ASP A 197 6.77 9.33 8.02
N GLU A 198 6.47 8.48 8.97
CA GLU A 198 6.68 8.78 10.38
C GLU A 198 7.01 7.52 11.19
N VAL A 199 7.80 7.69 12.23
CA VAL A 199 8.00 6.65 13.24
C VAL A 199 6.96 6.84 14.33
N ARG A 200 6.26 5.77 14.64
CA ARG A 200 5.25 5.72 15.71
C ARG A 200 5.64 4.67 16.73
N GLU A 201 5.15 4.84 17.94
CA GLU A 201 5.38 3.91 19.04
C GLU A 201 4.06 3.46 19.66
N ARG A 202 3.94 2.16 19.91
CA ARG A 202 2.85 1.54 20.67
C ARG A 202 3.37 0.34 21.45
N GLY A 203 2.97 0.24 22.71
CA GLY A 203 3.37 -0.89 23.56
C GLY A 203 4.89 -1.00 23.77
N GLY A 204 5.60 0.13 23.83
CA GLY A 204 7.06 0.19 24.04
C GLY A 204 7.88 -0.25 22.84
N ARG A 205 7.30 -0.31 21.65
CA ARG A 205 7.98 -0.64 20.39
C ARG A 205 7.68 0.39 19.32
N ALA A 206 8.73 0.83 18.64
CA ALA A 206 8.63 1.74 17.52
C ALA A 206 8.58 0.96 16.20
N MET A 207 7.82 1.48 15.23
CA MET A 207 7.79 1.00 13.85
C MET A 207 7.48 2.17 12.93
N ARG A 208 8.06 2.17 11.73
CA ARG A 208 7.86 3.22 10.74
C ARG A 208 6.57 2.98 9.97
N MET A 209 5.79 4.03 9.76
CA MET A 209 4.61 4.04 8.92
C MET A 209 4.90 4.85 7.67
N ILE A 210 4.72 4.24 6.50
CA ILE A 210 5.03 4.83 5.20
C ILE A 210 3.77 4.79 4.34
N GLY A 211 3.20 5.98 4.06
CA GLY A 211 2.02 6.12 3.22
C GLY A 211 2.36 6.64 1.84
N ALA A 212 1.86 5.99 0.78
CA ALA A 212 1.82 6.56 -0.55
C ALA A 212 0.66 7.55 -0.68
N GLY A 213 0.80 8.51 -1.60
CA GLY A 213 -0.32 9.31 -2.05
C GLY A 213 -1.21 8.53 -3.02
N THR A 214 -2.06 9.25 -3.76
CA THR A 214 -2.91 8.65 -4.80
C THR A 214 -2.34 8.90 -6.19
N LEU A 215 -2.61 7.98 -7.12
CA LEU A 215 -2.39 8.18 -8.56
C LEU A 215 -3.73 8.40 -9.31
N SER A 216 -4.77 8.80 -8.60
CA SER A 216 -6.07 9.11 -9.17
C SER A 216 -6.36 10.62 -9.17
N THR A 217 -7.49 10.99 -9.77
CA THR A 217 -8.03 12.36 -9.72
C THR A 217 -8.75 12.65 -8.39
N ARG A 218 -8.80 11.69 -7.45
CA ARG A 218 -9.43 11.83 -6.13
C ARG A 218 -8.44 12.39 -5.10
N LEU A 219 -8.05 13.62 -5.30
CA LEU A 219 -7.14 14.30 -4.39
C LEU A 219 -7.80 14.61 -3.05
N ARG A 220 -7.03 14.61 -1.96
CA ARG A 220 -7.47 15.01 -0.61
C ARG A 220 -6.49 16.03 -0.03
N ASP A 221 -7.00 16.96 0.73
CA ASP A 221 -6.24 18.00 1.47
C ASP A 221 -5.25 18.77 0.59
N GLY A 222 -5.56 18.91 -0.70
CA GLY A 222 -4.70 19.60 -1.67
C GLY A 222 -3.42 18.84 -2.03
N ALA A 223 -3.25 17.60 -1.55
CA ALA A 223 -2.08 16.80 -1.89
C ALA A 223 -2.13 16.39 -3.38
N PRO A 224 -1.07 16.68 -4.15
CA PRO A 224 -0.98 16.28 -5.55
C PRO A 224 -0.79 14.76 -5.68
N PRO A 225 -0.99 14.20 -6.89
CA PRO A 225 -0.66 12.82 -7.15
C PRO A 225 0.80 12.53 -6.81
N SER A 226 1.04 11.41 -6.14
CA SER A 226 2.39 11.11 -5.68
C SER A 226 2.58 9.62 -5.39
N TYR A 227 3.84 9.20 -5.42
CA TYR A 227 4.29 7.86 -5.08
C TYR A 227 5.61 7.92 -4.30
N ARG A 228 6.06 6.79 -3.76
CA ARG A 228 7.34 6.73 -3.06
C ARG A 228 8.33 5.81 -3.74
N VAL A 229 9.59 6.15 -3.62
CA VAL A 229 10.72 5.28 -3.92
C VAL A 229 11.36 4.88 -2.61
N LEU A 230 11.42 3.59 -2.35
CA LEU A 230 12.02 3.02 -1.15
C LEU A 230 13.32 2.33 -1.53
N ARG A 231 14.40 2.65 -0.83
CA ARG A 231 15.67 1.93 -0.93
C ARG A 231 15.88 1.16 0.37
N CYS A 232 15.82 -0.16 0.26
CA CYS A 232 15.82 -1.07 1.39
C CYS A 232 17.16 -1.78 1.47
N GLU A 233 17.79 -1.73 2.65
CA GLU A 233 18.93 -2.55 3.02
C GLU A 233 18.52 -3.49 4.15
N ARG A 234 19.35 -4.47 4.47
CA ARG A 234 19.12 -5.38 5.60
C ARG A 234 19.06 -4.62 6.93
N GLY A 235 18.40 -5.21 7.92
CA GLY A 235 18.37 -4.71 9.30
C GLY A 235 17.46 -3.49 9.50
N GLY A 236 16.42 -3.32 8.69
CA GLY A 236 15.42 -2.25 8.86
C GLY A 236 15.87 -0.88 8.34
N ARG A 237 16.97 -0.81 7.60
CA ARG A 237 17.39 0.44 6.95
C ARG A 237 16.56 0.66 5.69
N ILE A 238 15.67 1.64 5.74
CA ILE A 238 14.74 1.97 4.67
C ILE A 238 14.82 3.48 4.42
N GLU A 239 15.36 3.87 3.29
CA GLU A 239 15.25 5.23 2.80
C GLU A 239 13.94 5.37 2.02
N SER A 240 13.24 6.48 2.18
CA SER A 240 11.96 6.74 1.50
C SER A 240 11.97 8.14 0.91
N GLU A 241 11.82 8.20 -0.40
CA GLU A 241 11.74 9.43 -1.18
C GLU A 241 10.32 9.61 -1.70
N LEU A 242 9.68 10.73 -1.37
CA LEU A 242 8.38 11.09 -1.94
C LEU A 242 8.60 11.75 -3.30
N ARG A 243 7.89 11.27 -4.32
CA ARG A 243 7.83 11.88 -5.64
C ARG A 243 6.44 12.40 -5.93
N VAL A 244 6.37 13.67 -6.18
CA VAL A 244 5.15 14.40 -6.51
C VAL A 244 5.08 14.54 -8.03
N VAL A 245 3.91 14.26 -8.59
CA VAL A 245 3.64 14.47 -10.02
C VAL A 245 2.95 15.81 -10.19
N ASP A 246 3.59 16.71 -10.91
CA ASP A 246 3.07 18.05 -11.19
C ASP A 246 1.99 18.04 -12.30
N GLU A 247 1.43 19.24 -12.59
CA GLU A 247 0.42 19.40 -13.64
C GLU A 247 0.96 19.08 -15.06
N ALA A 248 2.27 19.16 -15.26
CA ALA A 248 2.91 18.79 -16.52
C ALA A 248 3.17 17.27 -16.62
N GLY A 249 2.84 16.51 -15.57
CA GLY A 249 3.08 15.07 -15.51
C GLY A 249 4.53 14.70 -15.20
N LEU A 250 5.33 15.63 -14.69
CA LEU A 250 6.71 15.37 -14.30
C LEU A 250 6.77 14.94 -12.84
N ALA A 251 7.41 13.81 -12.57
CA ALA A 251 7.68 13.35 -11.22
C ALA A 251 8.99 13.94 -10.70
N ALA A 252 8.92 14.69 -9.61
CA ALA A 252 10.09 15.26 -8.95
C ALA A 252 10.10 14.90 -7.46
N PRO A 253 11.30 14.80 -6.82
CA PRO A 253 11.40 14.68 -5.38
C PRO A 253 10.67 15.85 -4.71
N ALA A 254 9.86 15.55 -3.70
CA ALA A 254 9.24 16.60 -2.92
C ALA A 254 10.33 17.39 -2.20
N GLN A 255 10.40 18.71 -2.44
CA GLN A 255 11.26 19.55 -1.64
C GLN A 255 10.79 19.49 -0.19
N HIS A 256 11.64 19.02 0.72
CA HIS A 256 11.37 19.06 2.15
C HIS A 256 11.17 20.50 2.59
N ARG A 257 9.91 20.94 2.67
CA ARG A 257 9.59 22.04 3.59
C ARG A 257 9.57 21.40 4.98
N LEU A 258 10.66 21.52 5.70
CA LEU A 258 10.67 21.34 7.14
C LEU A 258 9.67 22.36 7.68
N ALA A 259 8.49 21.86 8.11
CA ALA A 259 7.61 22.65 8.95
C ALA A 259 8.36 22.87 10.26
N GLY A 260 8.69 24.15 10.52
CA GLY A 260 9.30 24.61 11.77
C GLY A 260 8.33 24.51 12.95
#